data_51722b6f85baadadba4dc847b576d0f6
#
_entry.id   51722b6f85baadadba4dc847b576d0f6
#
_cell.length_a   1.000
_cell.length_b   1.000
_cell.length_c   1.000
_cell.angle_alpha   90.00
_cell.angle_beta   90.00
_cell.angle_gamma   90.00
#
_symmetry.space_group_name_H-M   'P 1'
#
loop_
_entity.id
_entity.type
_entity.pdbx_description
1 polymer ?
#
loop_
_entity_poly.entity_id
_entity_poly.type
_entity_poly.pdbx_seq_one_letter_code
_entity_poly.pdbx_strand_id
1 'polypeptide(L)'
;MLEVGHFQVHRLGQVAPVHKALLKAERATPAHALEQLTEVVPGKPAARRFKEDKPMLTRVTGAQAAAVIAALGSYREMLEPQRRHLLSLYRPVDVAFKVVGTGSVGLRDYCIYFEGNGPADPLFLQVKEEPDSAYSPYLPDATPPKHNGRRVAEGQKAMQLQSDPFLGWTSFGGRDYLVRQLNDHKGSIDLDDLCGDGLAAYAEVCGELLARGHARSADPLVLAGYIGAGDGFGEALAKFGAAYADQTEKDWNELKTSGKAGK
;
A
#
# COMPACT_ATOMS: atom_id res chain seq x y z
N MET A 1 -13.05 -4.54 1.36
CA MET A 1 -12.55 -3.17 1.57
C MET A 1 -13.66 -2.10 1.65
N LEU A 2 -14.94 -2.45 1.62
CA LEU A 2 -16.07 -1.48 1.59
C LEU A 2 -16.87 -1.39 2.89
N GLU A 3 -16.34 -1.90 4.00
CA GLU A 3 -16.93 -1.66 5.31
C GLU A 3 -16.15 -0.63 6.15
N VAL A 4 -15.46 0.28 5.52
CA VAL A 4 -15.17 1.57 6.14
C VAL A 4 -16.54 2.20 6.34
N GLY A 5 -17.10 1.97 7.51
CA GLY A 5 -18.49 2.03 7.86
C GLY A 5 -19.35 2.76 6.83
N HIS A 6 -20.38 2.12 6.37
CA HIS A 6 -21.44 2.66 5.49
C HIS A 6 -21.74 4.14 5.81
N PHE A 7 -21.52 4.53 7.03
CA PHE A 7 -21.67 5.87 7.59
C PHE A 7 -20.59 6.87 7.13
N GLN A 8 -19.34 6.46 6.99
CA GLN A 8 -18.26 7.36 6.59
C GLN A 8 -18.22 7.56 5.08
N VAL A 9 -18.51 6.51 4.31
CA VAL A 9 -18.70 6.61 2.85
C VAL A 9 -19.87 7.54 2.52
N HIS A 10 -20.95 7.49 3.30
CA HIS A 10 -22.10 8.38 3.10
C HIS A 10 -21.77 9.84 3.42
N ARG A 11 -20.99 10.09 4.45
CA ARG A 11 -20.54 11.44 4.85
C ARG A 11 -19.56 12.04 3.84
N LEU A 12 -18.60 11.26 3.36
CA LEU A 12 -17.63 11.68 2.35
C LEU A 12 -18.20 11.70 0.93
N GLY A 13 -19.22 10.92 0.64
CA GLY A 13 -19.86 10.87 -0.67
C GLY A 13 -20.53 12.19 -1.09
N GLN A 14 -20.74 13.12 -0.15
CA GLN A 14 -21.25 14.47 -0.43
C GLN A 14 -20.12 15.45 -0.87
N VAL A 15 -18.86 15.10 -0.66
CA VAL A 15 -17.70 15.87 -1.09
C VAL A 15 -17.32 15.43 -2.50
N ALA A 16 -17.57 16.28 -3.50
CA ALA A 16 -17.42 15.93 -4.92
C ALA A 16 -16.06 15.27 -5.31
N PRO A 17 -14.88 15.76 -4.86
CA PRO A 17 -13.61 15.10 -5.15
C PRO A 17 -13.50 13.70 -4.53
N VAL A 18 -14.06 13.50 -3.34
CA VAL A 18 -14.07 12.19 -2.68
C VAL A 18 -14.99 11.22 -3.41
N HIS A 19 -16.17 11.68 -3.82
CA HIS A 19 -17.10 10.88 -4.62
C HIS A 19 -16.45 10.42 -5.94
N LYS A 20 -15.76 11.31 -6.63
CA LYS A 20 -15.00 10.99 -7.86
C LYS A 20 -13.92 9.93 -7.61
N ALA A 21 -13.20 10.02 -6.48
CA ALA A 21 -12.19 9.04 -6.10
C ALA A 21 -12.81 7.67 -5.75
N LEU A 22 -13.96 7.65 -5.08
CA LEU A 22 -14.70 6.42 -4.79
C LEU A 22 -15.16 5.72 -6.07
N LEU A 23 -15.76 6.45 -7.02
CA LEU A 23 -16.15 5.89 -8.33
C LEU A 23 -14.94 5.36 -9.11
N LYS A 24 -13.78 6.02 -9.00
CA LYS A 24 -12.53 5.52 -9.60
C LYS A 24 -12.06 4.24 -8.93
N ALA A 25 -12.16 4.17 -7.59
CA ALA A 25 -11.80 2.96 -6.83
C ALA A 25 -12.70 1.77 -7.19
N GLU A 26 -14.01 1.97 -7.37
CA GLU A 26 -14.95 0.93 -7.80
C GLU A 26 -14.58 0.33 -9.16
N ARG A 27 -14.02 1.13 -10.06
CA ARG A 27 -13.58 0.70 -11.41
C ARG A 27 -12.19 0.05 -11.42
N ALA A 28 -11.40 0.24 -10.36
CA ALA A 28 -10.06 -0.32 -10.25
C ALA A 28 -10.09 -1.82 -9.87
N THR A 29 -10.72 -2.63 -10.71
CA THR A 29 -10.88 -4.08 -10.54
C THR A 29 -9.64 -4.85 -11.01
N PRO A 30 -9.46 -6.12 -10.61
CA PRO A 30 -8.41 -6.99 -11.15
C PRO A 30 -8.47 -7.13 -12.68
N ALA A 31 -9.67 -7.12 -13.29
CA ALA A 31 -9.85 -7.14 -14.73
C ALA A 31 -9.27 -5.89 -15.40
N HIS A 32 -9.47 -4.70 -14.81
CA HIS A 32 -8.86 -3.46 -15.29
C HIS A 32 -7.32 -3.50 -15.16
N ALA A 33 -6.79 -4.02 -14.05
CA ALA A 33 -5.36 -4.21 -13.88
C ALA A 33 -4.78 -5.19 -14.91
N LEU A 34 -5.54 -6.23 -15.29
CA LEU A 34 -5.15 -7.17 -16.34
C LEU A 34 -4.91 -6.47 -17.69
N GLU A 35 -5.80 -5.60 -18.09
CA GLU A 35 -5.67 -4.85 -19.35
C GLU A 35 -4.52 -3.83 -19.30
N GLN A 36 -4.34 -3.18 -18.15
CA GLN A 36 -3.28 -2.18 -18.00
C GLN A 36 -1.88 -2.81 -17.95
N LEU A 37 -1.71 -3.88 -17.18
CA LEU A 37 -0.40 -4.42 -16.85
C LEU A 37 0.06 -5.55 -17.77
N THR A 38 -0.86 -6.20 -18.49
CA THR A 38 -0.54 -7.38 -19.31
C THR A 38 -0.91 -7.22 -20.76
N GLU A 39 -0.31 -8.05 -21.59
CA GLU A 39 -0.59 -8.20 -23.03
C GLU A 39 -0.80 -9.67 -23.39
N VAL A 40 -1.50 -9.91 -24.48
CA VAL A 40 -1.63 -11.26 -25.05
C VAL A 40 -0.29 -11.68 -25.66
N VAL A 41 0.13 -12.91 -25.40
CA VAL A 41 1.36 -13.44 -25.98
C VAL A 41 1.17 -13.68 -27.49
N PRO A 42 2.03 -13.13 -28.36
CA PRO A 42 1.93 -13.33 -29.80
C PRO A 42 1.87 -14.83 -30.16
N GLY A 43 0.92 -15.22 -30.99
CA GLY A 43 0.71 -16.63 -31.40
C GLY A 43 0.08 -17.53 -30.34
N LYS A 44 -0.26 -17.03 -29.16
CA LYS A 44 -0.93 -17.77 -28.09
C LYS A 44 -2.06 -16.95 -27.47
N PRO A 45 -3.22 -16.82 -28.12
CA PRO A 45 -4.28 -15.90 -27.73
C PRO A 45 -4.88 -16.18 -26.34
N ALA A 46 -4.71 -17.39 -25.82
CA ALA A 46 -5.15 -17.76 -24.47
C ALA A 46 -4.08 -17.50 -23.38
N ALA A 47 -2.89 -16.98 -23.72
CA ALA A 47 -1.83 -16.72 -22.76
C ALA A 47 -1.55 -15.22 -22.66
N ARG A 48 -1.33 -14.76 -21.44
CA ARG A 48 -0.97 -13.36 -21.15
C ARG A 48 0.36 -13.30 -20.40
N ARG A 49 1.02 -12.16 -20.50
CA ARG A 49 2.25 -11.83 -19.78
C ARG A 49 2.25 -10.36 -19.43
N PHE A 50 3.11 -9.91 -18.52
CA PHE A 50 3.32 -8.49 -18.27
C PHE A 50 3.80 -7.77 -19.54
N LYS A 51 3.35 -6.55 -19.71
CA LYS A 51 3.90 -5.61 -20.70
C LYS A 51 5.32 -5.23 -20.30
N GLU A 52 6.09 -4.80 -21.30
CA GLU A 52 7.39 -4.17 -21.07
C GLU A 52 7.22 -2.66 -21.22
N ASP A 53 7.28 -1.91 -20.13
CA ASP A 53 7.13 -0.46 -20.07
C ASP A 53 8.22 0.13 -19.19
N LYS A 54 9.46 0.13 -19.71
CA LYS A 54 10.64 0.60 -18.98
C LYS A 54 10.62 2.12 -18.78
N PRO A 55 11.02 2.61 -17.61
CA PRO A 55 11.53 1.86 -16.45
C PRO A 55 10.42 1.39 -15.49
N MET A 56 9.15 1.71 -15.75
CA MET A 56 8.05 1.56 -14.81
C MET A 56 7.63 0.10 -14.57
N LEU A 57 7.70 -0.72 -15.60
CA LEU A 57 7.34 -2.15 -15.55
C LEU A 57 8.32 -2.94 -16.43
N THR A 58 9.08 -3.84 -15.81
CA THR A 58 10.09 -4.65 -16.51
C THR A 58 9.85 -6.12 -16.18
N ARG A 59 9.64 -6.94 -17.21
CA ARG A 59 9.46 -8.38 -16.99
C ARG A 59 10.72 -9.01 -16.38
N VAL A 60 10.49 -9.90 -15.43
CA VAL A 60 11.53 -10.69 -14.76
C VAL A 60 11.45 -12.11 -15.24
N THR A 61 12.57 -12.70 -15.66
CA THR A 61 12.65 -14.05 -16.22
C THR A 61 13.79 -14.85 -15.60
N GLY A 62 13.88 -16.14 -15.95
CA GLY A 62 14.97 -17.00 -15.53
C GLY A 62 15.04 -17.23 -14.01
N ALA A 63 16.24 -17.28 -13.47
CA ALA A 63 16.49 -17.59 -12.06
C ALA A 63 15.85 -16.61 -11.08
N GLN A 64 15.76 -15.33 -11.45
CA GLN A 64 15.15 -14.31 -10.59
C GLN A 64 13.63 -14.50 -10.48
N ALA A 65 12.94 -14.76 -11.59
CA ALA A 65 11.51 -15.06 -11.55
C ALA A 65 11.23 -16.34 -10.76
N ALA A 66 12.05 -17.38 -10.97
CA ALA A 66 11.96 -18.63 -10.23
C ALA A 66 12.12 -18.41 -8.71
N ALA A 67 13.05 -17.56 -8.28
CA ALA A 67 13.26 -17.23 -6.86
C ALA A 67 12.04 -16.52 -6.25
N VAL A 68 11.46 -15.55 -6.97
CA VAL A 68 10.24 -14.83 -6.52
C VAL A 68 9.07 -15.79 -6.39
N ILE A 69 8.88 -16.69 -7.36
CA ILE A 69 7.80 -17.71 -7.32
C ILE A 69 8.05 -18.71 -6.19
N ALA A 70 9.28 -19.19 -6.01
CA ALA A 70 9.63 -20.13 -4.94
C ALA A 70 9.34 -19.54 -3.54
N ALA A 71 9.54 -18.24 -3.35
CA ALA A 71 9.24 -17.54 -2.11
C ALA A 71 7.74 -17.55 -1.73
N LEU A 72 6.84 -17.87 -2.68
CA LEU A 72 5.43 -18.10 -2.39
C LEU A 72 5.19 -19.33 -1.49
N GLY A 73 6.14 -20.26 -1.40
CA GLY A 73 6.05 -21.42 -0.50
C GLY A 73 5.91 -20.97 0.97
N SER A 74 6.91 -20.27 1.48
CA SER A 74 6.91 -19.73 2.86
C SER A 74 5.78 -18.73 3.09
N TYR A 75 5.46 -17.90 2.10
CA TYR A 75 4.32 -17.00 2.17
C TYR A 75 3.00 -17.76 2.36
N ARG A 76 2.76 -18.86 1.62
CA ARG A 76 1.54 -19.66 1.76
C ARG A 76 1.41 -20.28 3.15
N GLU A 77 2.51 -20.74 3.72
CA GLU A 77 2.50 -21.36 5.07
C GLU A 77 2.05 -20.38 6.15
N MET A 78 2.36 -19.09 6.02
CA MET A 78 1.95 -18.08 6.99
C MET A 78 0.50 -17.59 6.82
N LEU A 79 -0.15 -17.87 5.69
CA LEU A 79 -1.55 -17.50 5.49
C LEU A 79 -2.48 -18.39 6.32
N GLU A 80 -3.58 -17.81 6.78
CA GLU A 80 -4.67 -18.57 7.40
C GLU A 80 -5.22 -19.63 6.44
N PRO A 81 -5.71 -20.79 6.94
CA PRO A 81 -6.12 -21.92 6.10
C PRO A 81 -7.07 -21.56 4.96
N GLN A 82 -8.09 -20.73 5.24
CA GLN A 82 -9.06 -20.30 4.23
C GLN A 82 -8.42 -19.40 3.16
N ARG A 83 -7.45 -18.56 3.53
CA ARG A 83 -6.73 -17.68 2.59
C ARG A 83 -5.72 -18.49 1.75
N ARG A 84 -5.08 -19.47 2.36
CA ARG A 84 -4.21 -20.43 1.68
C ARG A 84 -4.98 -21.24 0.65
N HIS A 85 -6.19 -21.71 1.01
CA HIS A 85 -7.07 -22.41 0.08
C HIS A 85 -7.45 -21.51 -1.11
N LEU A 86 -7.88 -20.26 -0.85
CA LEU A 86 -8.20 -19.31 -1.90
C LEU A 86 -7.01 -19.09 -2.85
N LEU A 87 -5.81 -18.86 -2.32
CA LEU A 87 -4.62 -18.67 -3.13
C LEU A 87 -4.25 -19.94 -3.94
N SER A 88 -4.58 -21.13 -3.45
CA SER A 88 -4.32 -22.39 -4.16
C SER A 88 -5.14 -22.57 -5.44
N LEU A 89 -6.22 -21.81 -5.61
CA LEU A 89 -7.03 -21.78 -6.82
C LEU A 89 -6.37 -20.98 -7.96
N TYR A 90 -5.29 -20.26 -7.64
CA TYR A 90 -4.56 -19.43 -8.59
C TYR A 90 -3.18 -19.99 -8.85
N ARG A 91 -2.77 -20.01 -10.11
CA ARG A 91 -1.42 -20.39 -10.54
C ARG A 91 -0.61 -19.14 -10.94
N PRO A 92 0.65 -19.02 -10.52
CA PRO A 92 1.51 -17.93 -10.99
C PRO A 92 1.83 -18.12 -12.47
N VAL A 93 1.77 -17.04 -13.24
CA VAL A 93 1.95 -17.04 -14.70
C VAL A 93 3.19 -16.26 -15.10
N ASP A 94 3.37 -15.06 -14.56
CA ASP A 94 4.46 -14.18 -14.94
C ASP A 94 4.88 -13.27 -13.77
N VAL A 95 6.09 -12.75 -13.84
CA VAL A 95 6.68 -11.86 -12.82
C VAL A 95 7.23 -10.61 -13.49
N ALA A 96 6.98 -9.46 -12.91
CA ALA A 96 7.59 -8.20 -13.32
C ALA A 96 8.19 -7.46 -12.12
N PHE A 97 9.23 -6.68 -12.36
CA PHE A 97 9.69 -5.62 -11.48
C PHE A 97 8.86 -4.36 -11.79
N LYS A 98 8.32 -3.74 -10.76
CA LYS A 98 7.45 -2.58 -10.92
C LYS A 98 7.98 -1.41 -10.11
N VAL A 99 8.28 -0.30 -10.76
CA VAL A 99 8.58 0.95 -10.08
C VAL A 99 7.28 1.48 -9.48
N VAL A 100 7.31 1.73 -8.18
CA VAL A 100 6.18 2.30 -7.42
C VAL A 100 6.59 3.69 -6.89
N GLY A 101 5.98 4.22 -5.88
CA GLY A 101 6.25 5.58 -5.40
C GLY A 101 7.71 5.87 -5.00
N THR A 102 8.02 7.15 -4.81
CA THR A 102 9.36 7.68 -4.47
C THR A 102 9.96 7.07 -3.21
N GLY A 103 9.15 6.72 -2.22
CA GLY A 103 9.61 6.06 -0.99
C GLY A 103 10.14 4.63 -1.17
N SER A 104 10.04 4.07 -2.39
CA SER A 104 10.57 2.74 -2.72
C SER A 104 11.81 2.79 -3.63
N VAL A 105 12.36 3.98 -3.87
CA VAL A 105 13.57 4.14 -4.69
C VAL A 105 14.72 3.37 -4.07
N GLY A 106 15.38 2.54 -4.89
CA GLY A 106 16.47 1.66 -4.45
C GLY A 106 16.04 0.32 -3.86
N LEU A 107 14.75 0.12 -3.62
CA LEU A 107 14.19 -1.14 -3.13
C LEU A 107 13.62 -1.99 -4.27
N ARG A 108 13.45 -3.29 -4.01
CA ARG A 108 12.88 -4.22 -4.98
C ARG A 108 11.37 -4.32 -4.78
N ASP A 109 10.64 -4.15 -5.87
CA ASP A 109 9.19 -4.31 -5.89
C ASP A 109 8.81 -5.19 -7.07
N TYR A 110 8.33 -6.38 -6.78
CA TYR A 110 7.88 -7.34 -7.77
C TYR A 110 6.36 -7.40 -7.81
N CYS A 111 5.83 -7.62 -9.00
CA CYS A 111 4.44 -7.95 -9.21
C CYS A 111 4.36 -9.35 -9.79
N ILE A 112 3.53 -10.22 -9.22
CA ILE A 112 3.27 -11.57 -9.72
C ILE A 112 1.85 -11.58 -10.28
N TYR A 113 1.72 -11.98 -11.52
CA TYR A 113 0.45 -12.26 -12.17
C TYR A 113 0.07 -13.71 -11.99
N PHE A 114 -1.15 -13.92 -11.51
CA PHE A 114 -1.76 -15.24 -11.35
C PHE A 114 -3.01 -15.34 -12.19
N GLU A 115 -3.34 -16.56 -12.60
CA GLU A 115 -4.61 -16.93 -13.22
C GLU A 115 -5.33 -17.98 -12.37
N GLY A 116 -6.63 -17.77 -12.14
CA GLY A 116 -7.53 -18.74 -11.52
C GLY A 116 -8.14 -19.68 -12.57
N ASN A 117 -9.46 -19.51 -12.83
CA ASN A 117 -10.19 -20.33 -13.81
C ASN A 117 -9.88 -19.97 -15.28
N GLY A 118 -8.91 -19.14 -15.53
CA GLY A 118 -8.46 -18.73 -16.86
C GLY A 118 -8.00 -17.27 -16.87
N PRO A 119 -7.64 -16.75 -18.07
CA PRO A 119 -7.10 -15.38 -18.22
C PRO A 119 -8.06 -14.26 -17.80
N ALA A 120 -9.36 -14.54 -17.70
CA ALA A 120 -10.36 -13.59 -17.23
C ALA A 120 -10.55 -13.56 -15.71
N ASP A 121 -9.84 -14.41 -14.99
CA ASP A 121 -9.83 -14.50 -13.53
C ASP A 121 -8.42 -14.20 -12.98
N PRO A 122 -7.96 -12.93 -13.06
CA PRO A 122 -6.63 -12.54 -12.64
C PRO A 122 -6.55 -12.25 -11.15
N LEU A 123 -5.38 -12.54 -10.56
CA LEU A 123 -4.94 -12.04 -9.28
C LEU A 123 -3.54 -11.45 -9.44
N PHE A 124 -3.31 -10.27 -8.86
CA PHE A 124 -1.99 -9.64 -8.83
C PHE A 124 -1.52 -9.50 -7.39
N LEU A 125 -0.35 -10.06 -7.09
CA LEU A 125 0.30 -9.84 -5.79
C LEU A 125 1.54 -8.98 -5.98
N GLN A 126 1.69 -7.99 -5.12
CA GLN A 126 2.90 -7.19 -4.96
C GLN A 126 3.80 -7.86 -3.91
N VAL A 127 5.08 -8.00 -4.21
CA VAL A 127 6.12 -8.51 -3.31
C VAL A 127 7.17 -7.41 -3.16
N LYS A 128 7.03 -6.61 -2.10
CA LYS A 128 7.76 -5.38 -1.89
C LYS A 128 8.83 -5.55 -0.81
N GLU A 129 10.09 -5.23 -1.12
CA GLU A 129 11.19 -5.23 -0.15
C GLU A 129 10.92 -4.24 0.98
N GLU A 130 11.10 -4.68 2.20
CA GLU A 130 10.96 -3.85 3.40
C GLU A 130 12.29 -3.83 4.16
N PRO A 131 12.96 -2.68 4.21
CA PRO A 131 14.16 -2.47 5.03
C PRO A 131 13.80 -2.23 6.47
N ASP A 132 14.82 -2.03 7.31
CA ASP A 132 14.63 -1.58 8.68
C ASP A 132 13.85 -0.26 8.72
N SER A 133 13.08 -0.08 9.79
CA SER A 133 12.33 1.17 9.96
C SER A 133 13.28 2.36 10.14
N ALA A 134 13.02 3.45 9.43
CA ALA A 134 13.74 4.71 9.66
C ALA A 134 13.60 5.24 11.10
N TYR A 135 12.58 4.80 11.82
CA TYR A 135 12.39 5.14 13.24
C TYR A 135 13.16 4.24 14.21
N SER A 136 13.73 3.12 13.76
CA SER A 136 14.45 2.19 14.65
C SER A 136 15.51 2.85 15.54
N PRO A 137 16.31 3.81 15.07
CA PRO A 137 17.28 4.50 15.91
C PRO A 137 16.68 5.37 17.02
N TYR A 138 15.42 5.77 16.86
CA TYR A 138 14.70 6.67 17.78
C TYR A 138 13.76 5.95 18.73
N LEU A 139 13.62 4.64 18.59
CA LEU A 139 12.72 3.78 19.38
C LEU A 139 13.51 2.60 19.97
N PRO A 140 14.51 2.86 20.86
CA PRO A 140 15.41 1.81 21.37
C PRO A 140 14.69 0.73 22.17
N ASP A 141 13.57 1.07 22.82
CA ASP A 141 12.78 0.14 23.65
C ASP A 141 11.76 -0.67 22.82
N ALA A 142 11.61 -0.36 21.54
CA ALA A 142 10.70 -1.11 20.69
C ALA A 142 11.29 -2.49 20.35
N THR A 143 10.45 -3.52 20.46
CA THR A 143 10.79 -4.90 20.12
C THR A 143 9.99 -5.38 18.90
N PRO A 144 10.23 -4.81 17.70
CA PRO A 144 9.52 -5.21 16.50
C PRO A 144 9.88 -6.66 16.10
N PRO A 145 9.05 -7.32 15.30
CA PRO A 145 9.43 -8.57 14.67
C PRO A 145 10.76 -8.43 13.92
N LYS A 146 11.65 -9.45 14.02
CA LYS A 146 12.96 -9.43 13.36
C LYS A 146 12.84 -9.39 11.83
N HIS A 147 11.73 -9.90 11.28
CA HIS A 147 11.44 -9.91 9.85
C HIS A 147 10.73 -8.61 9.46
N ASN A 148 11.33 -7.79 8.63
CA ASN A 148 10.80 -6.46 8.27
C ASN A 148 9.45 -6.53 7.54
N GLY A 149 9.26 -7.47 6.61
CA GLY A 149 7.97 -7.67 5.95
C GLY A 149 6.86 -8.06 6.94
N ARG A 150 7.19 -8.88 7.96
CA ARG A 150 6.26 -9.22 9.05
C ARG A 150 5.91 -7.99 9.87
N ARG A 151 6.90 -7.20 10.26
CA ARG A 151 6.69 -5.93 10.99
C ARG A 151 5.69 -5.04 10.29
N VAL A 152 5.84 -4.85 8.97
CA VAL A 152 4.94 -4.00 8.18
C VAL A 152 3.57 -4.63 8.05
N ALA A 153 3.47 -5.94 7.76
CA ALA A 153 2.18 -6.63 7.62
C ALA A 153 1.38 -6.64 8.94
N GLU A 154 2.03 -6.91 10.07
CA GLU A 154 1.37 -6.89 11.39
C GLU A 154 0.97 -5.48 11.80
N GLY A 155 1.82 -4.48 11.56
CA GLY A 155 1.50 -3.07 11.79
C GLY A 155 0.30 -2.61 10.96
N GLN A 156 0.24 -2.98 9.69
CA GLN A 156 -0.90 -2.67 8.83
C GLN A 156 -2.19 -3.34 9.34
N LYS A 157 -2.13 -4.62 9.74
CA LYS A 157 -3.28 -5.32 10.34
C LYS A 157 -3.75 -4.69 11.65
N ALA A 158 -2.83 -4.22 12.48
CA ALA A 158 -3.15 -3.56 13.74
C ALA A 158 -3.83 -2.20 13.51
N MET A 159 -3.38 -1.42 12.54
CA MET A 159 -3.88 -0.07 12.29
C MET A 159 -5.18 -0.03 11.48
N GLN A 160 -5.42 -0.99 10.59
CA GLN A 160 -6.57 -1.00 9.70
C GLN A 160 -7.74 -1.80 10.27
N LEU A 161 -8.98 -1.32 10.07
CA LEU A 161 -10.21 -2.06 10.43
C LEU A 161 -10.34 -3.34 9.61
N GLN A 162 -10.04 -3.24 8.32
CA GLN A 162 -9.98 -4.36 7.40
C GLN A 162 -8.64 -4.35 6.70
N SER A 163 -8.03 -5.50 6.60
CA SER A 163 -6.78 -5.68 5.87
C SER A 163 -7.01 -6.54 4.63
N ASP A 164 -6.14 -6.37 3.67
CA ASP A 164 -6.04 -7.22 2.49
C ASP A 164 -5.99 -8.70 2.91
N PRO A 165 -6.88 -9.57 2.35
CA PRO A 165 -6.89 -11.00 2.66
C PRO A 165 -5.58 -11.72 2.33
N PHE A 166 -4.78 -11.18 1.42
CA PHE A 166 -3.48 -11.70 1.00
C PHE A 166 -2.30 -10.98 1.67
N LEU A 167 -2.56 -10.13 2.67
CA LEU A 167 -1.49 -9.43 3.38
C LEU A 167 -0.63 -10.40 4.19
N GLY A 168 0.65 -10.44 3.89
CA GLY A 168 1.61 -11.31 4.54
C GLY A 168 3.04 -10.93 4.21
N TRP A 169 3.96 -11.88 4.35
CA TRP A 169 5.39 -11.65 4.15
C TRP A 169 6.11 -12.90 3.65
N THR A 170 7.29 -12.70 3.10
CA THR A 170 8.20 -13.75 2.68
C THR A 170 9.64 -13.25 2.69
N SER A 171 10.62 -14.13 2.55
CA SER A 171 12.03 -13.79 2.36
C SER A 171 12.63 -14.56 1.19
N PHE A 172 13.48 -13.92 0.44
CA PHE A 172 14.37 -14.57 -0.53
C PHE A 172 15.56 -13.67 -0.85
N GLY A 173 16.65 -14.26 -1.30
CA GLY A 173 17.87 -13.51 -1.64
C GLY A 173 18.43 -12.70 -0.47
N GLY A 174 18.25 -13.16 0.77
CA GLY A 174 18.71 -12.48 1.98
C GLY A 174 17.94 -11.19 2.32
N ARG A 175 16.71 -11.02 1.82
CA ARG A 175 15.87 -9.84 2.02
C ARG A 175 14.47 -10.20 2.46
N ASP A 176 13.85 -9.29 3.18
CA ASP A 176 12.50 -9.40 3.69
C ASP A 176 11.51 -8.64 2.79
N TYR A 177 10.37 -9.26 2.55
CA TYR A 177 9.34 -8.69 1.68
C TYR A 177 7.97 -8.73 2.34
N LEU A 178 7.22 -7.64 2.13
CA LEU A 178 5.78 -7.58 2.31
C LEU A 178 5.12 -8.20 1.07
N VAL A 179 4.05 -8.98 1.28
CA VAL A 179 3.19 -9.47 0.19
C VAL A 179 1.79 -8.94 0.41
N ARG A 180 1.20 -8.39 -0.65
CA ARG A 180 -0.17 -7.86 -0.62
C ARG A 180 -0.80 -7.88 -2.01
N GLN A 181 -2.11 -7.73 -2.07
CA GLN A 181 -2.81 -7.57 -3.35
C GLN A 181 -2.46 -6.22 -3.99
N LEU A 182 -2.23 -6.23 -5.30
CA LEU A 182 -1.90 -5.03 -6.07
C LEU A 182 -3.17 -4.39 -6.64
N ASN A 183 -3.36 -3.11 -6.37
CA ASN A 183 -4.36 -2.25 -7.02
C ASN A 183 -5.81 -2.78 -7.04
N ASP A 184 -6.24 -3.47 -5.98
CA ASP A 184 -7.64 -3.83 -5.86
C ASP A 184 -8.42 -2.66 -5.23
N HIS A 185 -9.39 -2.12 -5.99
CA HIS A 185 -10.29 -1.04 -5.55
C HIS A 185 -9.55 0.19 -4.96
N LYS A 186 -8.42 0.58 -5.55
CA LYS A 186 -7.62 1.71 -5.10
C LYS A 186 -8.00 3.00 -5.81
N GLY A 187 -8.44 3.98 -5.05
CA GLY A 187 -8.62 5.37 -5.48
C GLY A 187 -7.60 6.31 -4.81
N SER A 188 -7.34 7.43 -5.42
CA SER A 188 -6.61 8.56 -4.85
C SER A 188 -7.45 9.82 -4.99
N ILE A 189 -7.41 10.66 -3.97
CA ILE A 189 -8.00 12.00 -4.00
C ILE A 189 -6.90 12.95 -4.39
N ASP A 190 -7.18 13.82 -5.34
CA ASP A 190 -6.32 14.95 -5.63
C ASP A 190 -6.58 16.02 -4.58
N LEU A 191 -5.56 16.38 -3.81
CA LEU A 191 -5.68 17.37 -2.74
C LEU A 191 -5.91 18.77 -3.30
N ASP A 192 -5.46 19.06 -4.52
CA ASP A 192 -5.70 20.33 -5.20
C ASP A 192 -7.19 20.55 -5.51
N ASP A 193 -7.95 19.46 -5.66
CA ASP A 193 -9.41 19.49 -5.82
C ASP A 193 -10.17 19.72 -4.49
N LEU A 194 -9.50 19.61 -3.32
CA LEU A 194 -10.08 19.77 -2.00
C LEU A 194 -9.83 21.19 -1.47
N CYS A 195 -10.90 21.95 -1.28
CA CYS A 195 -10.83 23.29 -0.70
C CYS A 195 -11.98 23.52 0.28
N GLY A 196 -11.83 24.54 1.13
CA GLY A 196 -12.87 24.97 2.08
C GLY A 196 -13.41 23.83 2.95
N ASP A 197 -14.74 23.76 3.08
CA ASP A 197 -15.44 22.78 3.93
C ASP A 197 -15.16 21.33 3.51
N GLY A 198 -14.86 21.08 2.23
CA GLY A 198 -14.52 19.76 1.72
C GLY A 198 -13.19 19.25 2.27
N LEU A 199 -12.20 20.12 2.39
CA LEU A 199 -10.90 19.79 2.99
C LEU A 199 -11.04 19.51 4.49
N ALA A 200 -11.82 20.35 5.21
CA ALA A 200 -12.07 20.17 6.63
C ALA A 200 -12.77 18.83 6.92
N ALA A 201 -13.83 18.49 6.17
CA ALA A 201 -14.55 17.22 6.31
C ALA A 201 -13.65 16.01 6.00
N TYR A 202 -12.79 16.11 5.01
CA TYR A 202 -11.83 15.06 4.68
C TYR A 202 -10.80 14.87 5.79
N ALA A 203 -10.23 15.97 6.31
CA ALA A 203 -9.27 15.94 7.41
C ALA A 203 -9.86 15.34 8.69
N GLU A 204 -11.13 15.66 9.01
CA GLU A 204 -11.85 15.11 10.16
C GLU A 204 -11.97 13.58 10.06
N VAL A 205 -12.35 13.06 8.89
CA VAL A 205 -12.43 11.59 8.66
C VAL A 205 -11.05 10.93 8.74
N CYS A 206 -10.01 11.56 8.21
CA CYS A 206 -8.65 11.05 8.34
C CYS A 206 -8.21 10.99 9.81
N GLY A 207 -8.51 12.03 10.60
CA GLY A 207 -8.24 12.06 12.04
C GLY A 207 -8.97 10.96 12.81
N GLU A 208 -10.25 10.75 12.49
CA GLU A 208 -11.06 9.67 13.10
C GLU A 208 -10.48 8.27 12.77
N LEU A 209 -10.06 8.03 11.53
CA LEU A 209 -9.45 6.76 11.14
C LEU A 209 -8.12 6.54 11.84
N LEU A 210 -7.29 7.57 11.99
CA LEU A 210 -6.04 7.51 12.74
C LEU A 210 -6.30 7.21 14.23
N ALA A 211 -7.26 7.90 14.85
CA ALA A 211 -7.61 7.67 16.24
C ALA A 211 -8.06 6.21 16.49
N ARG A 212 -8.87 5.65 15.59
CA ARG A 212 -9.28 4.25 15.63
C ARG A 212 -8.10 3.28 15.46
N GLY A 213 -7.16 3.59 14.58
CA GLY A 213 -5.93 2.82 14.41
C GLY A 213 -5.07 2.83 15.67
N HIS A 214 -4.84 4.00 16.23
CA HIS A 214 -4.08 4.18 17.47
C HIS A 214 -4.73 3.48 18.67
N ALA A 215 -6.06 3.57 18.80
CA ALA A 215 -6.79 2.88 19.87
C ALA A 215 -6.70 1.35 19.81
N ARG A 216 -6.40 0.77 18.64
CA ARG A 216 -6.19 -0.68 18.49
C ARG A 216 -4.75 -1.10 18.70
N SER A 217 -3.80 -0.20 18.51
CA SER A 217 -2.36 -0.49 18.60
C SER A 217 -1.70 -0.02 19.90
N ALA A 218 -2.41 0.79 20.71
CA ALA A 218 -1.96 1.31 21.99
C ALA A 218 -3.10 1.33 23.01
N ASP A 219 -2.82 1.77 24.24
CA ASP A 219 -3.84 1.97 25.27
C ASP A 219 -4.66 3.25 24.98
N PRO A 220 -5.95 3.14 24.64
CA PRO A 220 -6.77 4.28 24.30
C PRO A 220 -7.03 5.24 25.46
N LEU A 221 -7.00 4.75 26.70
CA LEU A 221 -7.21 5.60 27.90
C LEU A 221 -5.99 6.47 28.15
N VAL A 222 -4.78 5.91 27.99
CA VAL A 222 -3.52 6.68 28.08
C VAL A 222 -3.47 7.74 26.99
N LEU A 223 -3.83 7.40 25.74
CA LEU A 223 -3.88 8.34 24.63
C LEU A 223 -4.89 9.45 24.88
N ALA A 224 -6.10 9.11 25.33
CA ALA A 224 -7.13 10.09 25.65
C ALA A 224 -6.70 11.03 26.80
N GLY A 225 -6.07 10.47 27.83
CA GLY A 225 -5.52 11.25 28.94
C GLY A 225 -4.41 12.22 28.51
N TYR A 226 -3.53 11.79 27.59
CA TYR A 226 -2.46 12.62 27.04
C TYR A 226 -3.01 13.77 26.16
N ILE A 227 -3.99 13.48 25.30
CA ILE A 227 -4.63 14.46 24.43
C ILE A 227 -5.42 15.49 25.26
N GLY A 228 -6.07 15.03 26.35
CA GLY A 228 -6.90 15.89 27.19
C GLY A 228 -8.24 16.25 26.56
N ALA A 229 -9.04 17.03 27.30
CA ALA A 229 -10.38 17.46 26.87
C ALA A 229 -10.41 18.83 26.16
N GLY A 230 -9.28 19.53 26.08
CA GLY A 230 -9.17 20.87 25.49
C GLY A 230 -8.56 20.87 24.09
N ASP A 231 -8.52 22.03 23.47
CA ASP A 231 -8.03 22.21 22.10
C ASP A 231 -6.48 22.23 21.97
N GLY A 232 -5.76 22.26 23.10
CA GLY A 232 -4.31 22.49 23.15
C GLY A 232 -3.49 21.48 22.33
N PHE A 233 -3.91 20.20 22.28
CA PHE A 233 -3.25 19.19 21.44
C PHE A 233 -3.47 19.48 19.95
N GLY A 234 -4.71 19.83 19.55
CA GLY A 234 -5.05 20.20 18.17
C GLY A 234 -4.30 21.45 17.72
N GLU A 235 -4.22 22.47 18.56
CA GLU A 235 -3.47 23.71 18.29
C GLU A 235 -1.96 23.44 18.12
N ALA A 236 -1.38 22.58 18.97
CA ALA A 236 0.02 22.18 18.86
C ALA A 236 0.30 21.44 17.55
N LEU A 237 -0.60 20.52 17.13
CA LEU A 237 -0.48 19.82 15.86
C LEU A 237 -0.62 20.75 14.65
N ALA A 238 -1.57 21.69 14.69
CA ALA A 238 -1.75 22.68 13.62
C ALA A 238 -0.50 23.57 13.46
N LYS A 239 0.06 24.05 14.59
CA LYS A 239 1.30 24.83 14.60
C LYS A 239 2.49 24.05 14.08
N PHE A 240 2.63 22.79 14.49
CA PHE A 240 3.68 21.90 13.99
C PHE A 240 3.51 21.66 12.48
N GLY A 241 2.29 21.38 12.02
CA GLY A 241 2.00 21.14 10.61
C GLY A 241 2.37 22.31 9.72
N ALA A 242 2.04 23.55 10.14
CA ALA A 242 2.43 24.75 9.42
C ALA A 242 3.94 24.94 9.35
N ALA A 243 4.64 24.81 10.49
CA ALA A 243 6.10 24.94 10.53
C ALA A 243 6.82 23.86 9.71
N TYR A 244 6.27 22.63 9.69
CA TYR A 244 6.84 21.54 8.91
C TYR A 244 6.58 21.69 7.41
N ALA A 245 5.46 22.28 7.01
CA ALA A 245 5.19 22.62 5.61
C ALA A 245 6.23 23.63 5.09
N ASP A 246 6.52 24.68 5.86
CA ASP A 246 7.56 25.66 5.54
C ASP A 246 8.96 25.02 5.41
N GLN A 247 9.27 24.05 6.29
CA GLN A 247 10.53 23.31 6.20
C GLN A 247 10.59 22.41 4.96
N THR A 248 9.51 21.72 4.64
CA THR A 248 9.43 20.86 3.44
C THR A 248 9.62 21.67 2.17
N GLU A 249 9.07 22.89 2.10
CA GLU A 249 9.27 23.78 0.96
C GLU A 249 10.73 24.23 0.83
N LYS A 250 11.41 24.53 1.94
CA LYS A 250 12.85 24.85 1.95
C LYS A 250 13.69 23.66 1.45
N ASP A 251 13.45 22.47 2.00
CA ASP A 251 14.14 21.25 1.62
C ASP A 251 13.96 20.94 0.12
N TRP A 252 12.75 21.13 -0.39
CA TRP A 252 12.45 21.00 -1.81
C TRP A 252 13.24 21.99 -2.68
N ASN A 253 13.27 23.25 -2.29
CA ASN A 253 14.01 24.29 -3.01
C ASN A 253 15.52 24.02 -3.01
N GLU A 254 16.08 23.55 -1.89
CA GLU A 254 17.47 23.14 -1.79
C GLU A 254 17.78 21.94 -2.70
N LEU A 255 16.93 20.92 -2.71
CA LEU A 255 17.07 19.76 -3.60
C LEU A 255 17.05 20.21 -5.06
N LYS A 256 16.11 21.07 -5.43
CA LYS A 256 15.95 21.59 -6.80
C LYS A 256 17.18 22.36 -7.27
N THR A 257 17.74 23.19 -6.39
CA THR A 257 18.93 24.01 -6.70
C THR A 257 20.23 23.21 -6.67
N SER A 258 20.27 22.08 -5.96
CA SER A 258 21.45 21.20 -5.87
C SER A 258 21.81 20.50 -7.18
N GLY A 259 20.97 20.59 -8.23
CA GLY A 259 21.12 19.88 -9.51
C GLY A 259 21.00 18.36 -9.42
N LYS A 260 20.58 17.83 -8.27
CA LYS A 260 20.35 16.40 -8.05
C LYS A 260 18.90 15.95 -8.35
N ALA A 261 17.98 16.91 -8.42
CA ALA A 261 16.61 16.66 -8.85
C ALA A 261 16.59 16.57 -10.38
N GLY A 262 16.48 15.36 -10.93
CA GLY A 262 16.30 15.16 -12.38
C GLY A 262 17.45 14.51 -13.13
N LYS A 263 18.33 13.76 -12.46
CA LYS A 263 19.24 12.80 -13.11
C LYS A 263 18.76 11.37 -12.96
#